data_87bfa354620413f3b169cf006274e016
#
_entry.id   87bfa354620413f3b169cf006274e016
#
_cell.length_a   1.000
_cell.length_b   1.000
_cell.length_c   1.000
_cell.angle_alpha   90.00
_cell.angle_beta   90.00
_cell.angle_gamma   90.00
#
_symmetry.space_group_name_H-M   'P 1'
#
loop_
_entity.id
_entity.type
_entity.pdbx_description
1 polymer ?
#
loop_
_entity_poly.entity_id
_entity_poly.type
_entity_poly.pdbx_seq_one_letter_code
_entity_poly.pdbx_strand_id
1 'polypeptide(L)'
;MYFPGEGLVLAAGKVLTGHPWYGILSVSALMCAAICWMLQAWLPPSWALLGGFLAVLRIGLFSCWVNSYHTAGSIAALGGALVLGAVPRLRKHPQLRYAMLLALGAGLLAISRPYEGLLLCLPVAAALGHWLWARKNRPPAGALLRLSAAPVALIFTLGAWMGYYDYRAFGSPFTPPYVVDRETYATAPYFVWQSPRPEPAYRHVVMRRFYEENELAAWKRIQTGFLPQTLMKAAAGILFFSGIALLPPLLMLHRVLRDRRVRFLIVCLAVLSAGMAVQIFIVAHYLSPFTAAFYALGLQAMRHLRLMRFDGRPVGLGWVRLTVTICLVLGGVRLFASPLHLQIPQWPASEWNSQWYGPIEFGKERARVAATLERLPGKQLVIVRYSADHNPLDEWVYNAPDIDRSKVIWAREMDAADNLELILYYRERNVWLIEPDTRPVEVVPYPDSRALKCAGQKSPSTPALNYHANRAALAPTSAAVAPLAQAP
;
A
#
# COMPACT_ATOMS: atom_id res chain seq x y z
N MET A 1 -7.42 7.41 -4.50
CA MET A 1 -6.17 8.23 -4.57
C MET A 1 -5.25 7.88 -3.41
N TYR A 2 -3.93 7.97 -3.60
CA TYR A 2 -2.93 7.55 -2.61
C TYR A 2 -2.00 8.71 -2.27
N PHE A 3 -1.36 8.62 -1.09
CA PHE A 3 -0.31 9.55 -0.70
C PHE A 3 0.90 9.48 -1.64
N PRO A 4 1.68 10.57 -1.81
CA PRO A 4 2.69 10.70 -2.86
C PRO A 4 3.94 9.82 -2.68
N GLY A 5 4.15 9.20 -1.51
CA GLY A 5 5.37 8.46 -1.21
C GLY A 5 5.74 7.40 -2.23
N GLU A 6 4.78 6.56 -2.64
CA GLU A 6 5.04 5.53 -3.64
C GLU A 6 5.25 6.13 -5.04
N GLY A 7 4.44 7.14 -5.40
CA GLY A 7 4.61 7.87 -6.65
C GLY A 7 5.99 8.49 -6.81
N LEU A 8 6.56 9.05 -5.73
CA LEU A 8 7.93 9.58 -5.74
C LEU A 8 8.99 8.51 -6.00
N VAL A 9 8.83 7.33 -5.39
CA VAL A 9 9.74 6.19 -5.60
C VAL A 9 9.65 5.67 -7.02
N LEU A 10 8.43 5.55 -7.56
CA LEU A 10 8.20 5.15 -8.95
C LEU A 10 8.79 6.17 -9.93
N ALA A 11 8.59 7.46 -9.67
CA ALA A 11 9.15 8.54 -10.47
C ALA A 11 10.69 8.53 -10.45
N ALA A 12 11.30 8.36 -9.28
CA ALA A 12 12.74 8.24 -9.15
C ALA A 12 13.29 7.02 -9.95
N GLY A 13 12.64 5.86 -9.84
CA GLY A 13 12.99 4.68 -10.64
C GLY A 13 12.90 4.97 -12.13
N LYS A 14 11.81 5.59 -12.58
CA LYS A 14 11.60 5.94 -13.99
C LYS A 14 12.67 6.93 -14.52
N VAL A 15 12.99 7.96 -13.75
CA VAL A 15 13.96 8.99 -14.14
C VAL A 15 15.38 8.43 -14.17
N LEU A 16 15.76 7.64 -13.17
CA LEU A 16 17.13 7.15 -13.02
C LEU A 16 17.46 5.95 -13.91
N THR A 17 16.48 5.09 -14.19
CA THR A 17 16.73 3.79 -14.86
C THR A 17 15.87 3.58 -16.10
N GLY A 18 14.94 4.47 -16.40
CA GLY A 18 13.97 4.30 -17.49
C GLY A 18 12.75 3.45 -17.10
N HIS A 19 12.75 2.74 -15.97
CA HIS A 19 11.63 1.88 -15.56
C HIS A 19 11.25 2.06 -14.07
N PRO A 20 9.97 2.30 -13.72
CA PRO A 20 9.55 2.61 -12.35
C PRO A 20 9.78 1.46 -11.35
N TRP A 21 9.74 0.22 -11.81
CA TRP A 21 9.93 -0.96 -10.96
C TRP A 21 11.26 -0.97 -10.19
N TYR A 22 12.34 -0.43 -10.78
CA TYR A 22 13.63 -0.34 -10.08
C TYR A 22 13.59 0.57 -8.86
N GLY A 23 12.71 1.56 -8.84
CA GLY A 23 12.44 2.34 -7.61
C GLY A 23 11.88 1.47 -6.49
N ILE A 24 10.85 0.68 -6.80
CA ILE A 24 10.24 -0.25 -5.83
C ILE A 24 11.23 -1.32 -5.38
N LEU A 25 12.00 -1.90 -6.29
CA LEU A 25 13.04 -2.88 -5.95
C LEU A 25 14.07 -2.30 -4.98
N SER A 26 14.54 -1.08 -5.24
CA SER A 26 15.51 -0.39 -4.38
C SER A 26 14.97 -0.13 -2.98
N VAL A 27 13.73 0.36 -2.88
CA VAL A 27 13.08 0.59 -1.57
C VAL A 27 12.82 -0.74 -0.85
N SER A 28 12.48 -1.80 -1.57
CA SER A 28 12.30 -3.13 -0.97
C SER A 28 13.62 -3.70 -0.42
N ALA A 29 14.72 -3.47 -1.11
CA ALA A 29 16.06 -3.83 -0.60
C ALA A 29 16.41 -3.03 0.66
N LEU A 30 16.15 -1.70 0.66
CA LEU A 30 16.35 -0.84 1.83
C LEU A 30 15.46 -1.26 2.99
N MET A 31 14.20 -1.63 2.73
CA MET A 31 13.28 -2.18 3.73
C MET A 31 13.84 -3.42 4.41
N CYS A 32 14.32 -4.39 3.64
CA CYS A 32 14.91 -5.62 4.19
C CYS A 32 16.17 -5.33 5.02
N ALA A 33 17.02 -4.44 4.54
CA ALA A 33 18.21 -3.99 5.28
C ALA A 33 17.82 -3.27 6.60
N ALA A 34 16.82 -2.40 6.55
CA ALA A 34 16.31 -1.69 7.73
C ALA A 34 15.64 -2.63 8.73
N ILE A 35 14.93 -3.66 8.27
CA ILE A 35 14.36 -4.71 9.13
C ILE A 35 15.50 -5.45 9.85
N CYS A 36 16.54 -5.88 9.13
CA CYS A 36 17.71 -6.51 9.74
C CYS A 36 18.40 -5.60 10.77
N TRP A 37 18.60 -4.33 10.43
CA TRP A 37 19.14 -3.32 11.33
C TRP A 37 18.26 -3.09 12.55
N MET A 38 16.95 -3.01 12.39
CA MET A 38 16.00 -2.91 13.51
C MET A 38 16.12 -4.12 14.42
N LEU A 39 16.11 -5.33 13.88
CA LEU A 39 16.19 -6.56 14.64
C LEU A 39 17.45 -6.66 15.51
N GLN A 40 18.60 -6.10 15.06
CA GLN A 40 19.84 -6.03 15.85
C GLN A 40 19.70 -5.18 17.13
N ALA A 41 18.69 -4.30 17.23
CA ALA A 41 18.43 -3.56 18.46
C ALA A 41 17.65 -4.37 19.51
N TRP A 42 17.00 -5.45 19.10
CA TRP A 42 16.08 -6.22 19.94
C TRP A 42 16.53 -7.67 20.15
N LEU A 43 17.32 -8.23 19.24
CA LEU A 43 17.69 -9.63 19.19
C LEU A 43 19.22 -9.78 19.04
N PRO A 44 19.79 -10.94 19.41
CA PRO A 44 21.19 -11.25 19.12
C PRO A 44 21.50 -11.20 17.61
N PRO A 45 22.73 -10.84 17.19
CA PRO A 45 23.08 -10.60 15.79
C PRO A 45 22.74 -11.75 14.83
N SER A 46 22.99 -13.00 15.23
CA SER A 46 22.66 -14.17 14.39
C SER A 46 21.15 -14.33 14.12
N TRP A 47 20.33 -14.04 15.11
CA TRP A 47 18.86 -14.05 14.96
C TRP A 47 18.36 -12.86 14.16
N ALA A 48 18.99 -11.70 14.31
CA ALA A 48 18.67 -10.53 13.50
C ALA A 48 18.99 -10.77 12.02
N LEU A 49 20.15 -11.40 11.73
CA LEU A 49 20.52 -11.78 10.36
C LEU A 49 19.54 -12.78 9.77
N LEU A 50 19.17 -13.83 10.53
CA LEU A 50 18.16 -14.79 10.11
C LEU A 50 16.83 -14.10 9.78
N GLY A 51 16.40 -13.14 10.63
CA GLY A 51 15.17 -12.40 10.41
C GLY A 51 15.22 -11.51 9.17
N GLY A 52 16.32 -10.84 8.93
CA GLY A 52 16.55 -10.07 7.70
C GLY A 52 16.47 -10.96 6.45
N PHE A 53 17.08 -12.15 6.52
CA PHE A 53 17.04 -13.12 5.43
C PHE A 53 15.61 -13.67 5.18
N LEU A 54 14.87 -14.01 6.24
CA LEU A 54 13.48 -14.42 6.13
C LEU A 54 12.59 -13.30 5.56
N ALA A 55 12.86 -12.02 5.90
CA ALA A 55 12.16 -10.89 5.31
C ALA A 55 12.43 -10.76 3.81
N VAL A 56 13.68 -10.97 3.36
CA VAL A 56 14.02 -11.02 1.93
C VAL A 56 13.22 -12.11 1.22
N LEU A 57 13.26 -13.34 1.73
CA LEU A 57 12.57 -14.49 1.12
C LEU A 57 11.05 -14.29 1.07
N ARG A 58 10.47 -13.72 2.14
CA ARG A 58 9.01 -13.64 2.28
C ARG A 58 8.42 -12.41 1.60
N ILE A 59 9.04 -11.24 1.78
CA ILE A 59 8.48 -9.96 1.37
C ILE A 59 9.33 -9.29 0.30
N GLY A 60 10.65 -9.41 0.38
CA GLY A 60 11.59 -8.69 -0.46
C GLY A 60 11.65 -9.15 -1.92
N LEU A 61 11.28 -10.40 -2.21
CA LEU A 61 11.38 -10.97 -3.57
C LEU A 61 10.02 -11.27 -4.21
N PHE A 62 9.09 -11.85 -3.46
CA PHE A 62 7.90 -12.48 -4.04
C PHE A 62 6.57 -11.91 -3.55
N SER A 63 6.59 -10.80 -2.82
CA SER A 63 5.36 -10.19 -2.34
C SER A 63 4.76 -9.21 -3.35
N CYS A 64 3.47 -8.92 -3.19
CA CYS A 64 2.81 -7.85 -3.91
C CYS A 64 3.45 -6.46 -3.65
N TRP A 65 4.24 -6.30 -2.58
CA TRP A 65 4.92 -5.03 -2.28
C TRP A 65 6.08 -4.72 -3.24
N VAL A 66 6.65 -5.73 -3.88
CA VAL A 66 7.71 -5.57 -4.89
C VAL A 66 7.16 -5.57 -6.31
N ASN A 67 6.01 -6.23 -6.49
CA ASN A 67 5.43 -6.47 -7.82
C ASN A 67 4.16 -5.67 -8.09
N SER A 68 3.87 -4.63 -7.30
CA SER A 68 2.77 -3.70 -7.56
C SER A 68 3.18 -2.26 -7.34
N TYR A 69 2.40 -1.33 -7.91
CA TYR A 69 2.69 0.10 -7.92
C TYR A 69 1.72 0.93 -7.07
N HIS A 70 0.98 0.31 -6.16
CA HIS A 70 -0.06 1.02 -5.41
C HIS A 70 -0.14 0.70 -3.91
N THR A 71 0.71 -0.18 -3.39
CA THR A 71 0.58 -0.64 -2.00
C THR A 71 1.27 0.26 -0.98
N ALA A 72 2.33 0.96 -1.37
CA ALA A 72 3.27 1.68 -0.49
C ALA A 72 3.80 0.82 0.68
N GLY A 73 3.67 -0.52 0.58
CA GLY A 73 4.01 -1.45 1.65
C GLY A 73 5.48 -1.42 2.02
N SER A 74 6.37 -1.44 1.01
CA SER A 74 7.83 -1.41 1.24
C SER A 74 8.29 -0.11 1.89
N ILE A 75 7.71 1.04 1.48
CA ILE A 75 8.07 2.36 2.02
C ILE A 75 7.66 2.47 3.49
N ALA A 76 6.42 2.09 3.79
CA ALA A 76 5.90 2.15 5.15
C ALA A 76 6.59 1.15 6.09
N ALA A 77 6.93 -0.05 5.60
CA ALA A 77 7.71 -1.02 6.36
C ALA A 77 9.16 -0.53 6.60
N LEU A 78 9.79 0.14 5.63
CA LEU A 78 11.06 0.83 5.81
C LEU A 78 10.94 1.90 6.91
N GLY A 79 9.93 2.77 6.82
CA GLY A 79 9.65 3.81 7.81
C GLY A 79 9.48 3.24 9.22
N GLY A 80 8.66 2.21 9.36
CA GLY A 80 8.43 1.52 10.63
C GLY A 80 9.69 0.86 11.21
N ALA A 81 10.50 0.23 10.37
CA ALA A 81 11.77 -0.37 10.78
C ALA A 81 12.78 0.69 11.28
N LEU A 82 12.85 1.84 10.61
CA LEU A 82 13.69 2.97 11.04
C LEU A 82 13.23 3.51 12.40
N VAL A 83 11.94 3.72 12.58
CA VAL A 83 11.37 4.19 13.85
C VAL A 83 11.68 3.21 14.98
N LEU A 84 11.29 1.94 14.83
CA LEU A 84 11.45 0.92 15.88
C LEU A 84 12.93 0.57 16.17
N GLY A 85 13.79 0.70 15.18
CA GLY A 85 15.24 0.47 15.35
C GLY A 85 15.95 1.66 16.00
N ALA A 86 15.48 2.88 15.75
CA ALA A 86 16.08 4.10 16.30
C ALA A 86 15.76 4.29 17.79
N VAL A 87 14.54 3.96 18.24
CA VAL A 87 14.10 4.18 19.63
C VAL A 87 15.04 3.58 20.68
N PRO A 88 15.37 2.27 20.69
CA PRO A 88 16.24 1.69 21.70
C PRO A 88 17.67 2.24 21.62
N ARG A 89 18.17 2.54 20.41
CA ARG A 89 19.51 3.12 20.21
C ARG A 89 19.60 4.55 20.71
N LEU A 90 18.57 5.38 20.42
CA LEU A 90 18.49 6.76 20.89
C LEU A 90 18.42 6.83 22.42
N ARG A 91 17.67 5.94 23.05
CA ARG A 91 17.56 5.87 24.52
C ARG A 91 18.85 5.41 25.19
N LYS A 92 19.62 4.53 24.53
CA LYS A 92 20.90 4.02 25.06
C LYS A 92 22.06 4.97 24.75
N HIS A 93 22.09 5.52 23.54
CA HIS A 93 23.13 6.42 23.04
C HIS A 93 22.47 7.58 22.29
N PRO A 94 22.19 8.73 22.98
CA PRO A 94 21.54 9.90 22.36
C PRO A 94 22.47 10.54 21.31
N GLN A 95 22.32 10.12 20.04
CA GLN A 95 23.11 10.59 18.90
C GLN A 95 22.19 11.11 17.81
N LEU A 96 22.61 12.19 17.14
CA LEU A 96 21.84 12.86 16.08
C LEU A 96 21.44 11.90 14.97
N ARG A 97 22.31 10.97 14.57
CA ARG A 97 21.99 9.97 13.54
C ARG A 97 20.73 9.14 13.85
N TYR A 98 20.53 8.76 15.12
CA TYR A 98 19.33 7.98 15.50
C TYR A 98 18.09 8.87 15.57
N ALA A 99 18.23 10.12 15.98
CA ALA A 99 17.13 11.09 15.93
C ALA A 99 16.71 11.40 14.47
N MET A 100 17.68 11.53 13.56
CA MET A 100 17.42 11.70 12.13
C MET A 100 16.76 10.47 11.50
N LEU A 101 17.21 9.24 11.82
CA LEU A 101 16.57 8.01 11.34
C LEU A 101 15.14 7.86 11.86
N LEU A 102 14.88 8.26 13.13
CA LEU A 102 13.53 8.31 13.70
C LEU A 102 12.64 9.28 12.91
N ALA A 103 13.11 10.51 12.67
CA ALA A 103 12.39 11.52 11.92
C ALA A 103 12.16 11.12 10.46
N LEU A 104 13.19 10.57 9.79
CA LEU A 104 13.05 10.05 8.44
C LEU A 104 12.01 8.93 8.38
N GLY A 105 12.06 7.98 9.33
CA GLY A 105 11.07 6.92 9.41
C GLY A 105 9.65 7.44 9.61
N ALA A 106 9.45 8.39 10.54
CA ALA A 106 8.15 9.03 10.76
C ALA A 106 7.67 9.81 9.52
N GLY A 107 8.59 10.50 8.82
CA GLY A 107 8.30 11.20 7.55
C GLY A 107 7.87 10.24 6.44
N LEU A 108 8.57 9.11 6.26
CA LEU A 108 8.17 8.08 5.30
C LEU A 108 6.78 7.51 5.59
N LEU A 109 6.45 7.33 6.87
CA LEU A 109 5.10 6.91 7.29
C LEU A 109 4.06 7.97 6.95
N ALA A 110 4.34 9.25 7.22
CA ALA A 110 3.43 10.35 6.94
C ALA A 110 3.10 10.49 5.45
N ILE A 111 4.08 10.32 4.56
CA ILE A 111 3.89 10.44 3.11
C ILE A 111 3.39 9.16 2.43
N SER A 112 3.27 8.04 3.17
CA SER A 112 2.83 6.75 2.62
C SER A 112 1.59 6.18 3.32
N ARG A 113 1.63 6.05 4.64
CA ARG A 113 0.59 5.42 5.48
C ARG A 113 0.37 6.23 6.77
N PRO A 114 -0.25 7.42 6.70
CA PRO A 114 -0.32 8.31 7.86
C PRO A 114 -1.14 7.74 9.02
N TYR A 115 -2.25 7.05 8.79
CA TYR A 115 -3.07 6.49 9.86
C TYR A 115 -2.32 5.40 10.63
N GLU A 116 -1.84 4.39 9.93
CA GLU A 116 -1.09 3.28 10.53
C GLU A 116 0.27 3.73 11.06
N GLY A 117 0.87 4.72 10.41
CA GLY A 117 2.07 5.41 10.89
C GLY A 117 1.83 6.13 12.20
N LEU A 118 0.68 6.81 12.35
CA LEU A 118 0.29 7.43 13.62
C LEU A 118 0.13 6.38 14.73
N LEU A 119 -0.54 5.25 14.45
CA LEU A 119 -0.69 4.15 15.41
C LEU A 119 0.68 3.62 15.89
N LEU A 120 1.70 3.61 15.04
CA LEU A 120 3.06 3.26 15.44
C LEU A 120 3.74 4.38 16.24
N CYS A 121 3.58 5.63 15.81
CA CYS A 121 4.24 6.77 16.44
C CYS A 121 3.68 7.09 17.83
N LEU A 122 2.42 6.77 18.15
CA LEU A 122 1.81 7.00 19.46
C LEU A 122 2.57 6.30 20.61
N PRO A 123 2.76 4.96 20.61
CA PRO A 123 3.53 4.29 21.67
C PRO A 123 5.00 4.71 21.66
N VAL A 124 5.57 5.06 20.49
CA VAL A 124 6.94 5.58 20.40
C VAL A 124 7.05 6.94 21.06
N ALA A 125 6.14 7.86 20.81
CA ALA A 125 6.09 9.17 21.44
C ALA A 125 5.91 9.04 22.97
N ALA A 126 5.01 8.16 23.41
CA ALA A 126 4.82 7.85 24.83
C ALA A 126 6.11 7.32 25.48
N ALA A 127 6.81 6.39 24.82
CA ALA A 127 8.06 5.82 25.33
C ALA A 127 9.20 6.85 25.38
N LEU A 128 9.29 7.75 24.41
CA LEU A 128 10.27 8.84 24.39
C LEU A 128 9.91 9.93 25.42
N GLY A 129 8.65 10.29 25.52
CA GLY A 129 8.16 11.23 26.55
C GLY A 129 8.45 10.72 27.95
N HIS A 130 8.16 9.45 28.24
CA HIS A 130 8.51 8.83 29.51
C HIS A 130 10.02 8.84 29.77
N TRP A 131 10.84 8.53 28.76
CA TRP A 131 12.29 8.57 28.88
C TRP A 131 12.82 9.98 29.18
N LEU A 132 12.23 11.01 28.55
CA LEU A 132 12.59 12.41 28.81
C LEU A 132 12.10 12.90 30.19
N TRP A 133 10.99 12.35 30.68
CA TRP A 133 10.48 12.68 32.03
C TRP A 133 11.32 12.04 33.14
N ALA A 134 11.80 10.82 32.91
CA ALA A 134 12.61 10.11 33.91
C ALA A 134 13.97 10.81 34.11
N ARG A 135 14.10 11.58 35.18
CA ARG A 135 15.25 12.46 35.46
C ARG A 135 16.62 11.76 35.42
N LYS A 136 16.67 10.46 35.72
CA LYS A 136 17.94 9.68 35.80
C LYS A 136 18.73 9.56 34.51
N ASN A 137 18.05 9.61 33.34
CA ASN A 137 18.67 9.36 32.03
C ASN A 137 18.43 10.51 31.01
N ARG A 138 17.97 11.66 31.49
CA ARG A 138 17.65 12.80 30.64
C ARG A 138 18.93 13.49 30.15
N PRO A 139 19.13 13.66 28.83
CA PRO A 139 20.20 14.51 28.31
C PRO A 139 20.01 15.96 28.77
N PRO A 140 21.09 16.73 28.95
CA PRO A 140 21.01 18.16 29.28
C PRO A 140 20.29 18.93 28.19
N ALA A 141 19.62 20.05 28.53
CA ALA A 141 18.78 20.81 27.61
C ALA A 141 19.48 21.22 26.31
N GLY A 142 20.74 21.64 26.38
CA GLY A 142 21.51 21.96 25.17
C GLY A 142 21.79 20.77 24.25
N ALA A 143 21.95 19.56 24.83
CA ALA A 143 22.07 18.33 24.03
C ALA A 143 20.73 17.93 23.40
N LEU A 144 19.61 18.12 24.12
CA LEU A 144 18.26 17.89 23.58
C LEU A 144 17.98 18.80 22.40
N LEU A 145 18.30 20.09 22.50
CA LEU A 145 18.14 21.03 21.40
C LEU A 145 18.94 20.62 20.17
N ARG A 146 20.22 20.24 20.34
CA ARG A 146 21.04 19.74 19.22
C ARG A 146 20.52 18.46 18.61
N LEU A 147 19.94 17.56 19.42
CA LEU A 147 19.37 16.29 18.96
C LEU A 147 18.02 16.49 18.25
N SER A 148 17.24 17.52 18.59
CA SER A 148 15.89 17.70 18.06
C SER A 148 15.83 18.71 16.90
N ALA A 149 16.72 19.68 16.80
CA ALA A 149 16.63 20.76 15.81
C ALA A 149 16.56 20.24 14.36
N ALA A 150 17.52 19.41 13.94
CA ALA A 150 17.53 18.87 12.59
C ALA A 150 16.39 17.87 12.31
N PRO A 151 16.04 16.91 13.22
CA PRO A 151 14.85 16.08 13.08
C PRO A 151 13.53 16.88 12.96
N VAL A 152 13.36 17.91 13.77
CA VAL A 152 12.16 18.78 13.73
C VAL A 152 12.12 19.56 12.40
N ALA A 153 13.26 20.12 11.97
CA ALA A 153 13.35 20.79 10.67
C ALA A 153 12.99 19.84 9.51
N LEU A 154 13.46 18.57 9.54
CA LEU A 154 13.11 17.57 8.55
C LEU A 154 11.59 17.32 8.52
N ILE A 155 10.97 17.06 9.66
CA ILE A 155 9.53 16.81 9.76
C ILE A 155 8.73 18.03 9.30
N PHE A 156 9.13 19.24 9.70
CA PHE A 156 8.49 20.48 9.26
C PHE A 156 8.59 20.66 7.73
N THR A 157 9.77 20.43 7.15
CA THR A 157 9.97 20.51 5.70
C THR A 157 9.09 19.51 4.95
N LEU A 158 9.02 18.27 5.43
CA LEU A 158 8.14 17.26 4.83
C LEU A 158 6.66 17.64 4.99
N GLY A 159 6.25 18.16 6.13
CA GLY A 159 4.88 18.64 6.36
C GLY A 159 4.51 19.82 5.45
N ALA A 160 5.42 20.80 5.33
CA ALA A 160 5.24 21.93 4.42
C ALA A 160 5.15 21.48 2.95
N TRP A 161 6.00 20.54 2.55
CA TRP A 161 5.96 19.97 1.21
C TRP A 161 4.65 19.19 0.96
N MET A 162 4.16 18.42 1.93
CA MET A 162 2.87 17.73 1.85
C MET A 162 1.72 18.74 1.70
N GLY A 163 1.69 19.79 2.52
CA GLY A 163 0.68 20.84 2.40
C GLY A 163 0.73 21.55 1.04
N TYR A 164 1.93 21.80 0.51
CA TYR A 164 2.08 22.36 -0.85
C TYR A 164 1.57 21.38 -1.92
N TYR A 165 1.87 20.08 -1.79
CA TYR A 165 1.36 19.04 -2.69
C TYR A 165 -0.17 19.00 -2.69
N ASP A 166 -0.78 18.93 -1.51
CA ASP A 166 -2.23 18.88 -1.36
C ASP A 166 -2.89 20.16 -1.90
N TYR A 167 -2.31 21.32 -1.62
CA TYR A 167 -2.78 22.60 -2.19
C TYR A 167 -2.74 22.60 -3.73
N ARG A 168 -1.65 22.13 -4.33
CA ARG A 168 -1.52 22.06 -5.80
C ARG A 168 -2.46 21.06 -6.44
N ALA A 169 -2.73 19.95 -5.78
CA ALA A 169 -3.55 18.87 -6.30
C ALA A 169 -5.06 19.08 -6.04
N PHE A 170 -5.41 19.65 -4.88
CA PHE A 170 -6.80 19.69 -4.40
C PHE A 170 -7.28 21.09 -3.97
N GLY A 171 -6.45 22.10 -4.10
CA GLY A 171 -6.79 23.50 -3.76
C GLY A 171 -6.74 23.86 -2.28
N SER A 172 -6.40 22.90 -1.40
CA SER A 172 -6.28 23.12 0.05
C SER A 172 -5.09 22.35 0.63
N PRO A 173 -4.26 22.96 1.48
CA PRO A 173 -3.10 22.28 2.09
C PRO A 173 -3.48 21.23 3.14
N PHE A 174 -4.77 21.16 3.53
CA PHE A 174 -5.28 20.27 4.56
C PHE A 174 -6.27 19.23 4.03
N THR A 175 -6.39 19.11 2.71
CA THR A 175 -7.27 18.14 2.05
C THR A 175 -6.46 17.01 1.44
N PRO A 176 -6.23 15.91 2.18
CA PRO A 176 -5.42 14.80 1.67
C PRO A 176 -6.14 14.01 0.58
N PRO A 177 -5.39 13.33 -0.32
CA PRO A 177 -5.92 12.66 -1.52
C PRO A 177 -7.06 11.69 -1.23
N TYR A 178 -6.97 10.93 -0.15
CA TYR A 178 -7.97 9.92 0.19
C TYR A 178 -9.31 10.52 0.65
N VAL A 179 -9.31 11.75 1.20
CA VAL A 179 -10.54 12.44 1.58
C VAL A 179 -11.32 12.80 0.32
N VAL A 180 -10.64 13.39 -0.68
CA VAL A 180 -11.24 13.72 -1.98
C VAL A 180 -11.82 12.48 -2.66
N ASP A 181 -11.05 11.39 -2.68
CA ASP A 181 -11.50 10.12 -3.26
C ASP A 181 -12.76 9.58 -2.57
N ARG A 182 -12.76 9.58 -1.23
CA ARG A 182 -13.91 9.11 -0.43
C ARG A 182 -15.14 10.00 -0.59
N GLU A 183 -14.94 11.31 -0.67
CA GLU A 183 -16.03 12.27 -0.86
C GLU A 183 -16.66 12.16 -2.25
N THR A 184 -15.86 11.83 -3.25
CA THR A 184 -16.31 11.73 -4.64
C THR A 184 -16.98 10.40 -4.96
N TYR A 185 -16.46 9.27 -4.45
CA TYR A 185 -16.85 7.96 -4.94
C TYR A 185 -17.37 7.00 -3.88
N ALA A 186 -17.03 7.17 -2.60
CA ALA A 186 -17.25 6.13 -1.63
C ALA A 186 -18.51 6.32 -0.80
N THR A 187 -19.35 5.29 -0.77
CA THR A 187 -20.49 5.15 0.13
C THR A 187 -20.05 4.62 1.50
N ALA A 188 -19.19 3.63 1.53
CA ALA A 188 -18.71 3.03 2.78
C ALA A 188 -17.83 3.99 3.57
N PRO A 189 -18.00 4.13 4.89
CA PRO A 189 -17.13 4.95 5.75
C PRO A 189 -15.80 4.25 6.04
N TYR A 190 -14.87 4.95 6.72
CA TYR A 190 -13.61 4.34 7.16
C TYR A 190 -13.72 3.57 8.47
N PHE A 191 -14.54 4.06 9.41
CA PHE A 191 -14.60 3.53 10.77
C PHE A 191 -15.96 2.95 11.09
N VAL A 192 -15.97 1.96 11.97
CA VAL A 192 -17.15 1.15 12.30
C VAL A 192 -18.31 1.95 12.90
N TRP A 193 -18.04 3.10 13.51
CA TRP A 193 -19.05 3.98 14.12
C TRP A 193 -19.65 5.02 13.16
N GLN A 194 -19.11 5.12 11.94
CA GLN A 194 -19.59 6.06 10.95
C GLN A 194 -20.73 5.43 10.12
N SER A 195 -21.71 6.26 9.73
CA SER A 195 -22.77 5.84 8.83
C SER A 195 -22.32 5.90 7.37
N PRO A 196 -22.84 5.04 6.51
CA PRO A 196 -22.66 5.14 5.07
C PRO A 196 -23.14 6.49 4.53
N ARG A 197 -22.50 6.95 3.48
CA ARG A 197 -22.92 8.13 2.72
C ARG A 197 -23.98 7.75 1.67
N PRO A 198 -24.73 8.71 1.14
CA PRO A 198 -25.58 8.47 -0.04
C PRO A 198 -24.75 7.96 -1.23
N GLU A 199 -25.34 7.11 -2.04
CA GLU A 199 -24.71 6.60 -3.26
C GLU A 199 -24.50 7.75 -4.26
N PRO A 200 -23.25 8.00 -4.71
CA PRO A 200 -22.97 9.00 -5.72
C PRO A 200 -23.41 8.52 -7.11
N ALA A 201 -23.57 9.45 -8.05
CA ALA A 201 -23.80 9.10 -9.44
C ALA A 201 -22.52 8.57 -10.09
N TYR A 202 -22.45 7.26 -10.29
CA TYR A 202 -21.31 6.65 -10.97
C TYR A 202 -21.46 6.73 -12.49
N ARG A 203 -20.42 7.21 -13.16
CA ARG A 203 -20.38 7.24 -14.64
C ARG A 203 -20.14 5.86 -15.25
N HIS A 204 -19.63 4.89 -14.49
CA HIS A 204 -19.30 3.56 -15.00
C HIS A 204 -19.63 2.46 -14.00
N VAL A 205 -20.19 1.34 -14.49
CA VAL A 205 -20.65 0.21 -13.66
C VAL A 205 -19.52 -0.41 -12.84
N VAL A 206 -18.29 -0.48 -13.35
CA VAL A 206 -17.13 -1.02 -12.63
C VAL A 206 -16.83 -0.21 -11.37
N MET A 207 -16.95 1.13 -11.44
CA MET A 207 -16.77 2.01 -10.28
C MET A 207 -17.86 1.75 -9.23
N ARG A 208 -19.12 1.67 -9.67
CA ARG A 208 -20.25 1.35 -8.79
C ARG A 208 -20.04 0.02 -8.07
N ARG A 209 -19.64 -1.02 -8.79
CA ARG A 209 -19.37 -2.35 -8.22
C ARG A 209 -18.26 -2.30 -7.16
N PHE A 210 -17.17 -1.59 -7.45
CA PHE A 210 -16.07 -1.47 -6.50
C PHE A 210 -16.53 -0.85 -5.18
N TYR A 211 -17.24 0.26 -5.21
CA TYR A 211 -17.61 0.98 -4.00
C TYR A 211 -18.86 0.38 -3.30
N GLU A 212 -19.86 -0.08 -4.05
CA GLU A 212 -21.11 -0.59 -3.47
C GLU A 212 -21.04 -2.09 -3.14
N GLU A 213 -20.53 -2.91 -4.05
CA GLU A 213 -20.53 -4.36 -3.85
C GLU A 213 -19.33 -4.84 -3.02
N ASN A 214 -18.13 -4.25 -3.18
CA ASN A 214 -16.98 -4.67 -2.42
C ASN A 214 -16.83 -3.89 -1.10
N GLU A 215 -16.74 -2.54 -1.16
CA GLU A 215 -16.45 -1.74 0.02
C GLU A 215 -17.64 -1.67 0.98
N LEU A 216 -18.84 -1.35 0.50
CA LEU A 216 -20.04 -1.27 1.34
C LEU A 216 -20.41 -2.64 1.92
N ALA A 217 -20.19 -3.72 1.18
CA ALA A 217 -20.36 -5.07 1.72
C ALA A 217 -19.39 -5.38 2.87
N ALA A 218 -18.17 -4.84 2.86
CA ALA A 218 -17.25 -4.97 3.99
C ALA A 218 -17.77 -4.27 5.25
N TRP A 219 -18.34 -3.08 5.10
CA TRP A 219 -19.00 -2.37 6.21
C TRP A 219 -20.19 -3.16 6.74
N LYS A 220 -21.09 -3.65 5.87
CA LYS A 220 -22.24 -4.47 6.28
C LYS A 220 -21.83 -5.71 7.06
N ARG A 221 -20.78 -6.41 6.61
CA ARG A 221 -20.24 -7.60 7.33
C ARG A 221 -19.74 -7.27 8.73
N ILE A 222 -19.10 -6.12 8.95
CA ILE A 222 -18.65 -5.70 10.28
C ILE A 222 -19.83 -5.39 11.20
N GLN A 223 -20.89 -4.78 10.69
CA GLN A 223 -22.10 -4.48 11.47
C GLN A 223 -22.81 -5.75 11.94
N THR A 224 -22.77 -6.83 11.16
CA THR A 224 -23.36 -8.11 11.53
C THR A 224 -22.50 -8.95 12.49
N GLY A 225 -21.19 -8.66 12.59
CA GLY A 225 -20.29 -9.46 13.43
C GLY A 225 -18.91 -8.83 13.64
N PHE A 226 -18.82 -7.86 14.54
CA PHE A 226 -17.57 -7.15 14.84
C PHE A 226 -16.43 -8.08 15.27
N LEU A 227 -16.68 -8.98 16.23
CA LEU A 227 -15.63 -9.86 16.76
C LEU A 227 -15.12 -10.88 15.72
N PRO A 228 -15.97 -11.65 15.02
CA PRO A 228 -15.50 -12.54 13.96
C PRO A 228 -14.70 -11.84 12.87
N GLN A 229 -15.14 -10.66 12.43
CA GLN A 229 -14.43 -9.89 11.41
C GLN A 229 -13.08 -9.39 11.90
N THR A 230 -12.99 -8.95 13.17
CA THR A 230 -11.73 -8.52 13.78
C THR A 230 -10.75 -9.69 13.91
N LEU A 231 -11.21 -10.87 14.32
CA LEU A 231 -10.39 -12.09 14.38
C LEU A 231 -9.91 -12.53 12.99
N MET A 232 -10.77 -12.44 11.98
CA MET A 232 -10.41 -12.75 10.60
C MET A 232 -9.32 -11.79 10.09
N LYS A 233 -9.44 -10.48 10.38
CA LYS A 233 -8.41 -9.49 10.04
C LYS A 233 -7.06 -9.81 10.71
N ALA A 234 -7.08 -10.16 12.01
CA ALA A 234 -5.87 -10.53 12.74
C ALA A 234 -5.24 -11.82 12.14
N ALA A 235 -6.05 -12.82 11.85
CA ALA A 235 -5.60 -14.06 11.21
C ALA A 235 -4.98 -13.80 9.83
N ALA A 236 -5.62 -12.98 9.00
CA ALA A 236 -5.10 -12.59 7.69
C ALA A 236 -3.75 -11.88 7.81
N GLY A 237 -3.59 -10.94 8.77
CA GLY A 237 -2.32 -10.28 9.04
C GLY A 237 -1.23 -11.24 9.49
N ILE A 238 -1.52 -12.13 10.43
CA ILE A 238 -0.57 -13.16 10.88
C ILE A 238 -0.17 -14.04 9.70
N LEU A 239 -1.13 -14.51 8.91
CA LEU A 239 -0.87 -15.39 7.77
C LEU A 239 -0.05 -14.68 6.68
N PHE A 240 -0.30 -13.39 6.45
CA PHE A 240 0.48 -12.59 5.50
C PHE A 240 1.97 -12.57 5.88
N PHE A 241 2.32 -12.24 7.13
CA PHE A 241 3.72 -12.13 7.55
C PHE A 241 4.39 -13.48 7.78
N SER A 242 3.68 -14.43 8.35
CA SER A 242 4.23 -15.74 8.71
C SER A 242 4.17 -16.74 7.55
N GLY A 243 3.16 -16.65 6.68
CA GLY A 243 2.82 -17.78 5.83
C GLY A 243 2.57 -19.03 6.69
N ILE A 244 2.41 -20.15 6.05
CA ILE A 244 2.26 -21.44 6.75
C ILE A 244 3.59 -21.86 7.42
N ALA A 245 4.72 -21.56 6.79
CA ALA A 245 6.04 -22.00 7.23
C ALA A 245 6.47 -21.44 8.59
N LEU A 246 6.05 -20.22 8.93
CA LEU A 246 6.40 -19.56 10.20
C LEU A 246 5.29 -19.67 11.27
N LEU A 247 4.26 -20.51 11.07
CA LEU A 247 3.22 -20.73 12.09
C LEU A 247 3.72 -21.54 13.30
N PRO A 248 4.56 -22.62 13.16
CA PRO A 248 4.96 -23.44 14.30
C PRO A 248 5.58 -22.63 15.47
N PRO A 249 6.41 -21.60 15.25
CA PRO A 249 6.89 -20.74 16.34
C PRO A 249 5.80 -20.07 17.17
N LEU A 250 4.60 -19.83 16.60
CA LEU A 250 3.49 -19.18 17.32
C LEU A 250 2.98 -20.04 18.51
N LEU A 251 3.30 -21.34 18.56
CA LEU A 251 3.06 -22.18 19.75
C LEU A 251 3.75 -21.59 21.00
N MET A 252 4.80 -20.82 20.83
CA MET A 252 5.51 -20.14 21.92
C MET A 252 4.97 -18.74 22.23
N LEU A 253 3.86 -18.31 21.63
CA LEU A 253 3.31 -16.97 21.78
C LEU A 253 3.11 -16.59 23.26
N HIS A 254 2.63 -17.52 24.08
CA HIS A 254 2.43 -17.29 25.53
C HIS A 254 3.73 -16.90 26.27
N ARG A 255 4.89 -17.47 25.84
CA ARG A 255 6.21 -17.10 26.38
C ARG A 255 6.68 -15.75 25.87
N VAL A 256 6.44 -15.45 24.59
CA VAL A 256 6.76 -14.15 23.99
C VAL A 256 5.98 -13.02 24.65
N LEU A 257 4.68 -13.22 24.94
CA LEU A 257 3.85 -12.21 25.62
C LEU A 257 4.33 -11.89 27.04
N ARG A 258 5.01 -12.82 27.71
CA ARG A 258 5.62 -12.64 29.04
C ARG A 258 7.06 -12.11 28.99
N ASP A 259 7.67 -12.05 27.79
CA ASP A 259 9.06 -11.63 27.66
C ASP A 259 9.20 -10.11 27.72
N ARG A 260 9.90 -9.64 28.79
CA ARG A 260 10.12 -8.21 29.03
C ARG A 260 10.94 -7.53 27.93
N ARG A 261 11.75 -8.28 27.17
CA ARG A 261 12.66 -7.77 26.12
C ARG A 261 11.89 -7.19 24.95
N VAL A 262 10.73 -7.80 24.60
CA VAL A 262 9.91 -7.43 23.46
C VAL A 262 8.58 -6.78 23.85
N ARG A 263 8.37 -6.49 25.14
CA ARG A 263 7.14 -5.90 25.68
C ARG A 263 6.72 -4.62 24.93
N PHE A 264 7.67 -3.75 24.60
CA PHE A 264 7.37 -2.53 23.84
C PHE A 264 6.80 -2.84 22.45
N LEU A 265 7.35 -3.83 21.74
CA LEU A 265 6.86 -4.26 20.43
C LEU A 265 5.46 -4.89 20.55
N ILE A 266 5.17 -5.59 21.66
CA ILE A 266 3.83 -6.11 21.94
C ILE A 266 2.84 -4.97 22.13
N VAL A 267 3.21 -3.91 22.86
CA VAL A 267 2.38 -2.71 23.01
C VAL A 267 2.12 -2.04 21.67
N CYS A 268 3.15 -1.91 20.81
CA CYS A 268 2.96 -1.38 19.46
C CYS A 268 1.95 -2.20 18.65
N LEU A 269 2.05 -3.54 18.70
CA LEU A 269 1.09 -4.41 17.99
C LEU A 269 -0.31 -4.39 18.62
N ALA A 270 -0.43 -4.20 19.94
CA ALA A 270 -1.73 -4.04 20.58
C ALA A 270 -2.43 -2.74 20.14
N VAL A 271 -1.68 -1.63 20.04
CA VAL A 271 -2.19 -0.35 19.50
C VAL A 271 -2.61 -0.51 18.04
N LEU A 272 -1.79 -1.19 17.21
CA LEU A 272 -2.18 -1.51 15.84
C LEU A 272 -3.48 -2.31 15.80
N SER A 273 -3.55 -3.40 16.58
CA SER A 273 -4.73 -4.27 16.60
C SER A 273 -6.00 -3.52 16.97
N ALA A 274 -5.91 -2.61 17.97
CA ALA A 274 -7.02 -1.75 18.36
C ALA A 274 -7.43 -0.79 17.22
N GLY A 275 -6.46 -0.13 16.58
CA GLY A 275 -6.71 0.76 15.45
C GLY A 275 -7.31 0.02 14.24
N MET A 276 -6.81 -1.19 13.94
CA MET A 276 -7.31 -1.99 12.82
C MET A 276 -8.67 -2.65 13.12
N ALA A 277 -9.01 -2.89 14.38
CA ALA A 277 -10.32 -3.39 14.77
C ALA A 277 -11.44 -2.40 14.41
N VAL A 278 -11.18 -1.10 14.62
CA VAL A 278 -12.16 -0.04 14.35
C VAL A 278 -12.19 0.44 12.91
N GLN A 279 -11.17 0.15 12.12
CA GLN A 279 -11.16 0.43 10.67
C GLN A 279 -11.92 -0.67 9.91
N ILE A 280 -12.73 -0.28 8.92
CA ILE A 280 -13.57 -1.25 8.17
C ILE A 280 -12.70 -2.15 7.30
N PHE A 281 -11.82 -1.54 6.53
CA PHE A 281 -10.98 -2.25 5.57
C PHE A 281 -9.69 -2.74 6.23
N ILE A 282 -9.23 -3.90 5.79
CA ILE A 282 -7.87 -4.36 6.03
C ILE A 282 -7.32 -5.00 4.77
N VAL A 283 -6.16 -4.53 4.38
CA VAL A 283 -5.32 -5.16 3.38
C VAL A 283 -3.93 -5.29 3.98
N ALA A 284 -3.18 -6.31 3.61
CA ALA A 284 -1.91 -6.63 4.26
C ALA A 284 -0.91 -5.46 4.32
N HIS A 285 -0.93 -4.56 3.35
CA HIS A 285 -0.06 -3.39 3.34
C HIS A 285 -0.44 -2.30 4.37
N TYR A 286 -1.64 -2.35 4.97
CA TYR A 286 -1.98 -1.47 6.10
C TYR A 286 -1.18 -1.83 7.36
N LEU A 287 -0.74 -3.08 7.47
CA LEU A 287 0.08 -3.53 8.58
C LEU A 287 1.58 -3.27 8.37
N SER A 288 1.97 -2.74 7.21
CA SER A 288 3.37 -2.59 6.81
C SER A 288 4.25 -1.78 7.77
N PRO A 289 3.82 -0.71 8.46
CA PRO A 289 4.65 -0.02 9.45
C PRO A 289 5.15 -0.93 10.58
N PHE A 290 4.43 -2.02 10.85
CA PHE A 290 4.73 -2.93 11.95
C PHE A 290 5.47 -4.20 11.52
N THR A 291 5.84 -4.31 10.23
CA THR A 291 6.52 -5.49 9.67
C THR A 291 7.71 -5.94 10.52
N ALA A 292 8.60 -5.02 10.87
CA ALA A 292 9.78 -5.35 11.67
C ALA A 292 9.43 -5.87 13.08
N ALA A 293 8.32 -5.39 13.68
CA ALA A 293 7.82 -5.90 14.95
C ALA A 293 7.29 -7.33 14.84
N PHE A 294 6.55 -7.64 13.76
CA PHE A 294 6.10 -9.03 13.49
C PHE A 294 7.27 -9.98 13.38
N TYR A 295 8.32 -9.62 12.62
CA TYR A 295 9.53 -10.44 12.51
C TYR A 295 10.26 -10.57 13.85
N ALA A 296 10.37 -9.50 14.62
CA ALA A 296 11.02 -9.55 15.95
C ALA A 296 10.30 -10.53 16.90
N LEU A 297 8.96 -10.49 16.95
CA LEU A 297 8.18 -11.39 17.78
C LEU A 297 8.20 -12.83 17.27
N GLY A 298 8.12 -13.04 15.95
CA GLY A 298 8.26 -14.36 15.34
C GLY A 298 9.61 -15.01 15.64
N LEU A 299 10.71 -14.25 15.51
CA LEU A 299 12.05 -14.72 15.86
C LEU A 299 12.22 -14.97 17.35
N GLN A 300 11.62 -14.13 18.22
CA GLN A 300 11.61 -14.39 19.66
C GLN A 300 10.84 -15.67 19.99
N ALA A 301 9.75 -15.94 19.30
CA ALA A 301 9.03 -17.20 19.39
C ALA A 301 9.89 -18.40 18.95
N MET A 302 10.64 -18.28 17.84
CA MET A 302 11.61 -19.28 17.40
C MET A 302 12.72 -19.52 18.45
N ARG A 303 13.19 -18.47 19.11
CA ARG A 303 14.19 -18.57 20.20
C ARG A 303 13.64 -19.35 21.40
N HIS A 304 12.39 -19.12 21.78
CA HIS A 304 11.73 -19.90 22.82
C HIS A 304 11.46 -21.35 22.36
N LEU A 305 11.01 -21.54 21.12
CA LEU A 305 10.81 -22.86 20.53
C LEU A 305 12.06 -23.72 20.54
N ARG A 306 13.22 -23.12 20.17
CA ARG A 306 14.51 -23.84 20.18
C ARG A 306 14.83 -24.51 21.52
N LEU A 307 14.37 -23.92 22.63
CA LEU A 307 14.64 -24.43 23.97
C LEU A 307 13.65 -25.52 24.42
N MET A 308 12.66 -25.84 23.59
CA MET A 308 11.67 -26.87 23.91
C MET A 308 12.33 -28.26 23.93
N ARG A 309 12.07 -28.97 24.99
CA ARG A 309 12.48 -30.39 25.15
C ARG A 309 11.24 -31.26 25.31
N PHE A 310 11.27 -32.41 24.73
CA PHE A 310 10.26 -33.46 24.90
C PHE A 310 10.99 -34.74 25.28
N ASP A 311 10.63 -35.34 26.40
CA ASP A 311 11.27 -36.53 26.96
C ASP A 311 12.83 -36.40 27.01
N GLY A 312 13.31 -35.23 27.55
CA GLY A 312 14.73 -34.91 27.66
C GLY A 312 15.45 -34.53 26.35
N ARG A 313 14.85 -34.79 25.19
CA ARG A 313 15.44 -34.54 23.85
C ARG A 313 15.19 -33.11 23.38
N PRO A 314 16.16 -32.44 22.72
CA PRO A 314 16.02 -31.05 22.24
C PRO A 314 15.20 -30.98 20.94
N VAL A 315 13.93 -31.31 21.00
CA VAL A 315 13.03 -31.36 19.83
C VAL A 315 12.83 -29.99 19.19
N GLY A 316 12.82 -28.92 20.00
CA GLY A 316 12.58 -27.56 19.51
C GLY A 316 13.64 -27.05 18.54
N LEU A 317 14.90 -27.48 18.66
CA LEU A 317 15.94 -27.15 17.69
C LEU A 317 15.64 -27.75 16.30
N GLY A 318 15.14 -28.98 16.27
CA GLY A 318 14.69 -29.65 15.04
C GLY A 318 13.57 -28.87 14.37
N TRP A 319 12.57 -28.43 15.12
CA TRP A 319 11.47 -27.61 14.61
C TRP A 319 11.93 -26.29 14.01
N VAL A 320 12.88 -25.57 14.66
CA VAL A 320 13.42 -24.32 14.12
C VAL A 320 14.18 -24.58 12.81
N ARG A 321 15.01 -25.60 12.76
CA ARG A 321 15.73 -25.99 11.52
C ARG A 321 14.76 -26.33 10.40
N LEU A 322 13.76 -27.17 10.69
CA LEU A 322 12.72 -27.54 9.72
C LEU A 322 11.99 -26.31 9.18
N THR A 323 11.56 -25.39 10.05
CA THR A 323 10.94 -24.13 9.65
C THR A 323 11.79 -23.33 8.66
N VAL A 324 13.09 -23.15 8.96
CA VAL A 324 14.01 -22.43 8.08
C VAL A 324 14.20 -23.17 6.76
N THR A 325 14.37 -24.50 6.80
CA THR A 325 14.48 -25.33 5.59
C THR A 325 13.25 -25.24 4.71
N ILE A 326 12.05 -25.29 5.29
CA ILE A 326 10.80 -25.12 4.52
C ILE A 326 10.76 -23.73 3.85
N CYS A 327 11.14 -22.66 4.55
CA CYS A 327 11.21 -21.32 3.96
C CYS A 327 12.18 -21.26 2.77
N LEU A 328 13.34 -21.90 2.88
CA LEU A 328 14.33 -21.98 1.80
C LEU A 328 13.80 -22.77 0.61
N VAL A 329 13.20 -23.94 0.85
CA VAL A 329 12.63 -24.79 -0.20
C VAL A 329 11.52 -24.05 -0.93
N LEU A 330 10.58 -23.42 -0.21
CA LEU A 330 9.51 -22.63 -0.82
C LEU A 330 10.05 -21.44 -1.64
N GLY A 331 11.07 -20.75 -1.13
CA GLY A 331 11.77 -19.69 -1.89
C GLY A 331 12.42 -20.23 -3.15
N GLY A 332 13.10 -21.37 -3.06
CA GLY A 332 13.70 -22.06 -4.21
C GLY A 332 12.66 -22.51 -5.24
N VAL A 333 11.59 -23.17 -4.79
CA VAL A 333 10.48 -23.57 -5.67
C VAL A 333 9.92 -22.35 -6.41
N ARG A 334 9.76 -21.22 -5.72
CA ARG A 334 9.26 -19.99 -6.36
C ARG A 334 10.22 -19.43 -7.41
N LEU A 335 11.53 -19.45 -7.15
CA LEU A 335 12.54 -19.00 -8.10
C LEU A 335 12.55 -19.84 -9.39
N PHE A 336 12.39 -21.14 -9.24
CA PHE A 336 12.48 -22.08 -10.36
C PHE A 336 11.12 -22.43 -11.00
N ALA A 337 10.00 -21.99 -10.41
CA ALA A 337 8.67 -22.33 -10.92
C ALA A 337 8.45 -21.84 -12.37
N SER A 338 8.75 -20.59 -12.65
CA SER A 338 8.55 -20.03 -13.99
C SER A 338 9.51 -20.63 -15.03
N PRO A 339 10.83 -20.71 -14.79
CA PRO A 339 11.75 -21.35 -15.70
C PRO A 339 11.44 -22.83 -16.00
N LEU A 340 10.92 -23.54 -15.01
CA LEU A 340 10.59 -24.96 -15.12
C LEU A 340 9.14 -25.23 -15.51
N HIS A 341 8.37 -24.17 -15.81
CA HIS A 341 6.93 -24.27 -16.13
C HIS A 341 6.10 -25.04 -15.08
N LEU A 342 6.50 -24.97 -13.79
CA LEU A 342 5.80 -25.64 -12.72
C LEU A 342 4.48 -24.93 -12.42
N GLN A 343 3.38 -25.67 -12.44
CA GLN A 343 2.11 -25.17 -11.95
C GLN A 343 2.11 -25.22 -10.42
N ILE A 344 2.32 -24.05 -9.80
CA ILE A 344 2.21 -23.93 -8.35
C ILE A 344 0.73 -23.75 -8.01
N PRO A 345 0.15 -24.64 -7.15
CA PRO A 345 -1.22 -24.47 -6.70
C PRO A 345 -1.40 -23.10 -6.08
N GLN A 346 -2.28 -22.31 -6.64
CA GLN A 346 -2.64 -21.04 -6.07
C GLN A 346 -3.72 -21.29 -5.02
N TRP A 347 -3.41 -20.98 -3.77
CA TRP A 347 -4.43 -20.99 -2.74
C TRP A 347 -5.47 -19.92 -3.09
N PRO A 348 -6.80 -20.17 -2.91
CA PRO A 348 -7.84 -19.19 -3.21
C PRO A 348 -7.85 -17.96 -2.30
N ALA A 349 -6.73 -17.67 -1.67
CA ALA A 349 -6.52 -16.46 -0.93
C ALA A 349 -6.39 -15.30 -1.91
N SER A 350 -7.06 -14.20 -1.62
CA SER A 350 -7.08 -12.98 -2.40
C SER A 350 -5.69 -12.62 -2.94
N GLU A 351 -5.65 -11.95 -4.07
CA GLU A 351 -4.46 -11.41 -4.75
C GLU A 351 -3.50 -10.64 -3.81
N TRP A 352 -4.00 -10.17 -2.69
CA TRP A 352 -3.32 -9.43 -1.66
C TRP A 352 -2.61 -10.28 -0.62
N ASN A 353 -2.88 -11.58 -0.58
CA ASN A 353 -2.22 -12.50 0.34
C ASN A 353 -0.91 -12.99 -0.28
N SER A 354 0.18 -12.33 0.09
CA SER A 354 1.50 -12.79 -0.26
C SER A 354 1.72 -14.20 0.31
N GLN A 355 1.87 -15.18 -0.57
CA GLN A 355 2.30 -16.52 -0.23
C GLN A 355 3.82 -16.62 -0.33
N TRP A 356 4.43 -17.66 0.22
CA TRP A 356 5.86 -17.90 0.07
C TRP A 356 6.31 -18.12 -1.39
N TYR A 357 5.39 -18.50 -2.27
CA TYR A 357 5.61 -18.61 -3.71
C TYR A 357 5.09 -17.40 -4.51
N GLY A 358 4.74 -16.30 -3.82
CA GLY A 358 4.41 -15.00 -4.41
C GLY A 358 2.96 -14.84 -4.89
N PRO A 359 2.63 -13.66 -5.43
CA PRO A 359 1.32 -13.36 -5.96
C PRO A 359 1.05 -14.06 -7.31
N ILE A 360 -0.22 -14.09 -7.68
CA ILE A 360 -0.67 -14.45 -9.02
C ILE A 360 -0.01 -13.51 -10.04
N GLU A 361 0.28 -14.02 -11.23
CA GLU A 361 0.77 -13.22 -12.35
C GLU A 361 -0.33 -12.29 -12.84
N PHE A 362 -0.20 -11.01 -12.49
CA PHE A 362 -1.18 -9.98 -12.76
C PHE A 362 -0.69 -9.06 -13.89
N GLY A 363 -1.60 -8.64 -14.77
CA GLY A 363 -1.30 -7.64 -15.80
C GLY A 363 -0.44 -8.13 -16.98
N LYS A 364 -0.07 -9.40 -17.08
CA LYS A 364 0.72 -9.93 -18.20
C LYS A 364 0.02 -9.77 -19.54
N GLU A 365 -1.28 -10.06 -19.61
CA GLU A 365 -2.06 -9.92 -20.84
C GLU A 365 -2.11 -8.46 -21.31
N ARG A 366 -2.38 -7.54 -20.38
CA ARG A 366 -2.34 -6.10 -20.70
C ARG A 366 -0.95 -5.67 -21.20
N ALA A 367 0.12 -6.16 -20.59
CA ALA A 367 1.48 -5.84 -21.00
C ALA A 367 1.77 -6.39 -22.40
N ARG A 368 1.32 -7.62 -22.74
CA ARG A 368 1.41 -8.21 -24.07
C ARG A 368 0.68 -7.36 -25.11
N VAL A 369 -0.54 -6.97 -24.82
CA VAL A 369 -1.36 -6.13 -25.68
C VAL A 369 -0.72 -4.75 -25.87
N ALA A 370 -0.26 -4.11 -24.78
CA ALA A 370 0.43 -2.83 -24.84
C ALA A 370 1.68 -2.90 -25.74
N ALA A 371 2.51 -3.93 -25.57
CA ALA A 371 3.69 -4.13 -26.41
C ALA A 371 3.35 -4.32 -27.90
N THR A 372 2.23 -4.97 -28.21
CA THR A 372 1.72 -5.11 -29.58
C THR A 372 1.31 -3.76 -30.15
N LEU A 373 0.54 -2.97 -29.41
CA LEU A 373 0.09 -1.64 -29.82
C LEU A 373 1.24 -0.63 -29.98
N GLU A 374 2.26 -0.73 -29.15
CA GLU A 374 3.44 0.12 -29.24
C GLU A 374 4.27 -0.13 -30.50
N ARG A 375 4.21 -1.32 -31.08
CA ARG A 375 4.89 -1.66 -32.36
C ARG A 375 4.12 -1.15 -33.55
N LEU A 376 2.83 -0.90 -33.47
CA LEU A 376 2.03 -0.43 -34.59
C LEU A 376 2.44 1.01 -34.99
N PRO A 377 2.33 1.35 -36.29
CA PRO A 377 2.61 2.71 -36.77
C PRO A 377 1.58 3.71 -36.27
N GLY A 378 2.02 4.95 -36.02
CA GLY A 378 1.15 6.04 -35.53
C GLY A 378 0.80 5.93 -34.06
N LYS A 379 -0.11 6.80 -33.61
CA LYS A 379 -0.64 6.84 -32.25
C LYS A 379 -1.89 5.99 -32.14
N GLN A 380 -2.12 5.37 -30.98
CA GLN A 380 -3.20 4.42 -30.74
C GLN A 380 -4.16 4.95 -29.67
N LEU A 381 -5.45 4.76 -29.83
CA LEU A 381 -6.49 4.93 -28.81
C LEU A 381 -7.16 3.57 -28.58
N VAL A 382 -7.18 3.12 -27.36
CA VAL A 382 -7.76 1.83 -26.96
C VAL A 382 -9.01 2.09 -26.15
N ILE A 383 -10.14 1.60 -26.62
CA ILE A 383 -11.40 1.58 -25.88
C ILE A 383 -11.54 0.19 -25.26
N VAL A 384 -11.65 0.15 -23.94
CA VAL A 384 -11.71 -1.08 -23.16
C VAL A 384 -13.17 -1.33 -22.75
N ARG A 385 -13.73 -2.43 -23.21
CA ARG A 385 -15.07 -2.91 -22.87
C ARG A 385 -14.94 -4.00 -21.82
N TYR A 386 -15.45 -3.73 -20.63
CA TYR A 386 -15.52 -4.72 -19.56
C TYR A 386 -16.83 -5.50 -19.61
N SER A 387 -16.77 -6.80 -19.32
CA SER A 387 -17.95 -7.63 -19.15
C SER A 387 -18.73 -7.24 -17.87
N ALA A 388 -19.97 -7.70 -17.78
CA ALA A 388 -20.76 -7.51 -16.58
C ALA A 388 -20.12 -8.16 -15.35
N ASP A 389 -19.30 -9.21 -15.50
CA ASP A 389 -18.65 -9.95 -14.41
C ASP A 389 -17.17 -9.56 -14.21
N HIS A 390 -16.75 -8.46 -14.84
CA HIS A 390 -15.37 -7.99 -14.73
C HIS A 390 -14.95 -7.78 -13.27
N ASN A 391 -13.75 -8.28 -12.92
CA ASN A 391 -13.15 -8.01 -11.61
C ASN A 391 -12.69 -6.55 -11.53
N PRO A 392 -13.29 -5.68 -10.69
CA PRO A 392 -12.93 -4.26 -10.64
C PRO A 392 -11.51 -4.00 -10.16
N LEU A 393 -10.79 -5.01 -9.68
CA LEU A 393 -9.37 -4.91 -9.31
C LEU A 393 -8.44 -5.19 -10.50
N ASP A 394 -8.93 -5.77 -11.61
CA ASP A 394 -8.15 -5.99 -12.85
C ASP A 394 -8.32 -4.81 -13.81
N GLU A 395 -7.93 -3.63 -13.38
CA GLU A 395 -8.08 -2.40 -14.16
C GLU A 395 -7.05 -2.32 -15.30
N TRP A 396 -7.55 -2.19 -16.53
CA TRP A 396 -6.72 -2.02 -17.73
C TRP A 396 -6.53 -0.55 -18.12
N VAL A 397 -7.43 0.33 -17.70
CA VAL A 397 -7.41 1.74 -18.09
C VAL A 397 -6.54 2.55 -17.13
N TYR A 398 -5.26 2.62 -17.42
CA TYR A 398 -4.34 3.54 -16.80
C TYR A 398 -3.34 4.07 -17.82
N ASN A 399 -3.03 5.37 -17.74
CA ASN A 399 -2.26 6.11 -18.70
C ASN A 399 -1.02 6.75 -18.08
N ALA A 400 -0.08 7.17 -18.93
CA ALA A 400 1.03 8.01 -18.48
C ALA A 400 0.53 9.41 -18.03
N PRO A 401 1.31 10.15 -17.23
CA PRO A 401 0.91 11.48 -16.74
C PRO A 401 0.59 12.49 -17.86
N ASP A 402 1.33 12.44 -18.97
CA ASP A 402 1.04 13.21 -20.18
C ASP A 402 0.28 12.30 -21.14
N ILE A 403 -1.05 12.31 -21.02
CA ILE A 403 -1.94 11.43 -21.77
C ILE A 403 -1.82 11.74 -23.27
N ASP A 404 -1.89 13.00 -23.67
CA ASP A 404 -1.98 13.41 -25.07
C ASP A 404 -0.71 13.09 -25.87
N ARG A 405 0.45 13.10 -25.20
CA ARG A 405 1.72 12.74 -25.83
C ARG A 405 1.97 11.24 -25.88
N SER A 406 1.21 10.44 -25.11
CA SER A 406 1.40 9.00 -25.07
C SER A 406 1.14 8.36 -26.43
N LYS A 407 1.95 7.35 -26.79
CA LYS A 407 1.75 6.60 -28.02
C LYS A 407 0.46 5.78 -27.97
N VAL A 408 0.15 5.18 -26.82
CA VAL A 408 -1.06 4.40 -26.56
C VAL A 408 -1.85 5.07 -25.45
N ILE A 409 -3.11 5.39 -25.71
CA ILE A 409 -4.06 5.91 -24.72
C ILE A 409 -5.11 4.84 -24.48
N TRP A 410 -5.45 4.63 -23.20
CA TRP A 410 -6.48 3.68 -22.74
C TRP A 410 -7.67 4.44 -22.20
N ALA A 411 -8.86 4.10 -22.64
CA ALA A 411 -10.12 4.66 -22.17
C ALA A 411 -11.13 3.55 -21.93
N ARG A 412 -12.00 3.72 -20.94
CA ARG A 412 -13.15 2.82 -20.75
C ARG A 412 -14.19 3.10 -21.81
N GLU A 413 -14.85 2.06 -22.31
CA GLU A 413 -16.04 2.23 -23.13
C GLU A 413 -17.14 2.87 -22.30
N MET A 414 -17.71 3.93 -22.82
CA MET A 414 -18.84 4.67 -22.26
C MET A 414 -20.04 4.51 -23.20
N ASP A 415 -21.00 5.41 -23.14
CA ASP A 415 -22.06 5.44 -24.13
C ASP A 415 -21.57 5.90 -25.51
N ALA A 416 -22.42 5.77 -26.51
CA ALA A 416 -22.04 6.06 -27.90
C ALA A 416 -21.66 7.54 -28.11
N ALA A 417 -22.26 8.47 -27.37
CA ALA A 417 -21.98 9.90 -27.48
C ALA A 417 -20.62 10.26 -26.89
N ASP A 418 -20.34 9.78 -25.68
CA ASP A 418 -19.07 9.99 -24.99
C ASP A 418 -17.91 9.33 -25.78
N ASN A 419 -18.12 8.13 -26.31
CA ASN A 419 -17.12 7.45 -27.14
C ASN A 419 -16.84 8.22 -28.44
N LEU A 420 -17.88 8.78 -29.06
CA LEU A 420 -17.75 9.61 -30.26
C LEU A 420 -16.94 10.89 -29.97
N GLU A 421 -17.22 11.59 -28.87
CA GLU A 421 -16.50 12.78 -28.46
C GLU A 421 -15.01 12.47 -28.27
N LEU A 422 -14.69 11.38 -27.58
CA LEU A 422 -13.31 10.92 -27.38
C LEU A 422 -12.60 10.59 -28.70
N ILE A 423 -13.28 9.87 -29.61
CA ILE A 423 -12.73 9.50 -30.93
C ILE A 423 -12.47 10.75 -31.77
N LEU A 424 -13.35 11.74 -31.73
CA LEU A 424 -13.19 13.01 -32.45
C LEU A 424 -12.08 13.88 -31.86
N TYR A 425 -11.92 13.89 -30.53
CA TYR A 425 -10.80 14.57 -29.87
C TYR A 425 -9.46 13.98 -30.32
N TYR A 426 -9.36 12.65 -30.38
CA TYR A 426 -8.15 11.92 -30.79
C TYR A 426 -8.22 11.42 -32.25
N ARG A 427 -8.80 12.21 -33.18
CA ARG A 427 -9.05 11.81 -34.57
C ARG A 427 -7.82 11.30 -35.34
N GLU A 428 -6.61 11.68 -34.92
CA GLU A 428 -5.34 11.24 -35.53
C GLU A 428 -4.90 9.84 -35.11
N ARG A 429 -5.54 9.25 -34.09
CA ARG A 429 -5.16 7.96 -33.54
C ARG A 429 -5.93 6.83 -34.20
N ASN A 430 -5.29 5.68 -34.35
CA ASN A 430 -6.00 4.44 -34.69
C ASN A 430 -6.81 4.01 -33.46
N VAL A 431 -8.07 3.63 -33.66
CA VAL A 431 -8.98 3.29 -32.57
C VAL A 431 -9.19 1.79 -32.53
N TRP A 432 -8.96 1.21 -31.36
CA TRP A 432 -9.02 -0.23 -31.10
C TRP A 432 -10.03 -0.53 -30.01
N LEU A 433 -10.70 -1.67 -30.11
CA LEU A 433 -11.53 -2.26 -29.05
C LEU A 433 -10.79 -3.42 -28.45
N ILE A 434 -10.81 -3.50 -27.11
CA ILE A 434 -10.27 -4.60 -26.34
C ILE A 434 -11.28 -5.03 -25.30
N GLU A 435 -11.50 -6.33 -25.20
CA GLU A 435 -12.36 -6.98 -24.22
C GLU A 435 -11.50 -7.86 -23.30
N PRO A 436 -11.06 -7.35 -22.14
CA PRO A 436 -10.11 -8.05 -21.26
C PRO A 436 -10.62 -9.38 -20.71
N ASP A 437 -11.94 -9.54 -20.61
CA ASP A 437 -12.59 -10.71 -20.01
C ASP A 437 -12.77 -11.87 -20.98
N THR A 438 -12.50 -11.65 -22.26
CA THR A 438 -12.50 -12.71 -23.28
C THR A 438 -11.16 -13.43 -23.36
N ARG A 439 -11.18 -14.70 -23.77
CA ARG A 439 -9.96 -15.49 -23.94
C ARG A 439 -9.97 -16.18 -25.31
N PRO A 440 -8.95 -15.96 -26.13
CA PRO A 440 -7.81 -15.03 -25.99
C PRO A 440 -8.24 -13.55 -26.04
N VAL A 441 -7.45 -12.68 -25.43
CA VAL A 441 -7.65 -11.22 -25.56
C VAL A 441 -7.14 -10.78 -26.93
N GLU A 442 -8.06 -10.23 -27.73
CA GLU A 442 -7.77 -9.76 -29.08
C GLU A 442 -7.76 -8.23 -29.18
N VAL A 443 -6.98 -7.71 -30.11
CA VAL A 443 -6.95 -6.29 -30.46
C VAL A 443 -7.68 -6.13 -31.78
N VAL A 444 -8.92 -5.63 -31.74
CA VAL A 444 -9.75 -5.46 -32.93
C VAL A 444 -9.97 -3.98 -33.24
N PRO A 445 -10.11 -3.57 -34.51
CA PRO A 445 -10.50 -2.18 -34.81
C PRO A 445 -11.82 -1.85 -34.14
N TYR A 446 -11.92 -0.65 -33.56
CA TYR A 446 -13.20 -0.19 -33.00
C TYR A 446 -14.25 -0.05 -34.11
N PRO A 447 -15.45 -0.63 -33.97
CA PRO A 447 -16.50 -0.59 -34.98
C PRO A 447 -16.79 0.84 -35.46
N ASP A 448 -16.97 1.01 -36.76
CA ASP A 448 -17.30 2.27 -37.43
C ASP A 448 -16.39 3.47 -37.13
N SER A 449 -15.25 3.29 -36.47
CA SER A 449 -14.34 4.38 -36.10
C SER A 449 -13.90 5.24 -37.27
N ARG A 450 -13.76 4.66 -38.47
CA ARG A 450 -13.42 5.40 -39.70
C ARG A 450 -14.61 6.22 -40.20
N ALA A 451 -15.80 5.64 -40.24
CA ALA A 451 -17.03 6.33 -40.62
C ALA A 451 -17.36 7.48 -39.67
N LEU A 452 -17.21 7.27 -38.35
CA LEU A 452 -17.41 8.29 -37.31
C LEU A 452 -16.47 9.48 -37.49
N LYS A 453 -15.20 9.26 -37.80
CA LYS A 453 -14.23 10.33 -38.07
C LYS A 453 -14.58 11.15 -39.33
N CYS A 454 -15.06 10.48 -40.40
CA CYS A 454 -15.49 11.15 -41.62
C CYS A 454 -16.79 11.94 -41.42
N ALA A 455 -17.72 11.48 -40.61
CA ALA A 455 -18.98 12.16 -40.29
C ALA A 455 -18.72 13.45 -39.49
N GLY A 456 -17.78 13.44 -38.55
CA GLY A 456 -17.39 14.63 -37.78
C GLY A 456 -16.72 15.74 -38.60
N GLN A 457 -16.19 15.43 -39.78
CA GLN A 457 -15.64 16.44 -40.70
C GLN A 457 -16.72 17.25 -41.44
N LYS A 458 -17.97 16.78 -41.47
CA LYS A 458 -19.06 17.43 -42.22
C LYS A 458 -19.93 18.35 -41.33
N SER A 459 -19.68 18.46 -40.05
CA SER A 459 -20.43 19.34 -39.13
C SER A 459 -19.60 20.59 -38.83
N PRO A 460 -20.13 21.82 -39.09
CA PRO A 460 -19.38 23.05 -38.77
C PRO A 460 -19.38 23.33 -37.26
N SER A 461 -18.19 23.56 -36.74
CA SER A 461 -17.85 24.31 -35.53
C SER A 461 -18.86 24.29 -34.37
N THR A 462 -18.73 23.31 -33.48
CA THR A 462 -19.10 23.47 -32.08
C THR A 462 -17.90 24.13 -31.38
N PRO A 463 -18.11 25.22 -30.58
CA PRO A 463 -16.99 25.92 -29.94
C PRO A 463 -16.25 24.99 -29.01
N ALA A 464 -14.92 25.08 -29.04
CA ALA A 464 -14.07 24.39 -28.09
C ALA A 464 -14.55 24.65 -26.66
N LEU A 465 -15.07 23.61 -25.99
CA LEU A 465 -15.42 23.67 -24.58
C LEU A 465 -14.14 23.96 -23.81
N ASN A 466 -14.09 25.16 -23.23
CA ASN A 466 -13.01 25.62 -22.37
C ASN A 466 -12.87 24.69 -21.16
N TYR A 467 -11.94 23.77 -21.23
CA TYR A 467 -11.62 22.82 -20.13
C TYR A 467 -11.20 23.54 -18.84
N HIS A 468 -10.90 24.85 -18.92
CA HIS A 468 -10.62 25.71 -17.76
C HIS A 468 -11.87 26.25 -17.05
N ALA A 469 -13.07 26.22 -17.66
CA ALA A 469 -14.28 26.75 -17.05
C ALA A 469 -14.95 25.77 -16.07
N ASN A 470 -14.78 24.45 -16.23
CA ASN A 470 -15.37 23.47 -15.35
C ASN A 470 -14.58 23.21 -14.03
N ARG A 471 -13.40 23.83 -13.85
CA ARG A 471 -12.74 23.84 -12.54
C ARG A 471 -13.45 24.72 -11.51
N ALA A 472 -14.25 25.69 -11.94
CA ALA A 472 -15.01 26.58 -11.05
C ALA A 472 -16.35 25.97 -10.58
N ALA A 473 -16.88 24.97 -11.31
CA ALA A 473 -18.17 24.34 -10.96
C ALA A 473 -18.05 23.18 -9.96
N LEU A 474 -16.82 22.76 -9.60
CA LEU A 474 -16.55 21.73 -8.59
C LEU A 474 -16.02 22.33 -7.27
N ALA A 475 -16.06 23.65 -7.09
CA ALA A 475 -15.86 24.24 -5.79
C ALA A 475 -17.11 23.99 -4.93
N PRO A 476 -17.00 23.43 -3.71
CA PRO A 476 -18.16 23.28 -2.84
C PRO A 476 -18.72 24.67 -2.54
N THR A 477 -20.00 24.88 -2.88
CA THR A 477 -20.75 26.03 -2.44
C THR A 477 -20.70 26.07 -0.91
N SER A 478 -19.99 27.05 -0.37
CA SER A 478 -20.02 27.41 1.04
C SER A 478 -21.46 27.73 1.43
N ALA A 479 -22.15 26.76 2.04
CA ALA A 479 -23.41 27.03 2.71
C ALA A 479 -23.11 27.90 3.93
N ALA A 480 -23.54 29.15 3.84
CA ALA A 480 -23.50 30.10 4.93
C ALA A 480 -24.22 29.51 6.15
N VAL A 481 -23.46 29.33 7.23
CA VAL A 481 -24.02 29.02 8.56
C VAL A 481 -24.69 30.30 9.05
N ALA A 482 -26.02 30.31 9.05
CA ALA A 482 -26.79 31.35 9.73
C ALA A 482 -26.66 31.14 11.27
N PRO A 483 -26.51 32.24 12.05
CA PRO A 483 -26.41 32.13 13.50
C PRO A 483 -27.76 31.72 14.11
N LEU A 484 -27.76 30.67 14.93
CA LEU A 484 -28.90 30.29 15.78
C LEU A 484 -29.12 31.40 16.81
N ALA A 485 -30.28 32.08 16.66
CA ALA A 485 -30.80 33.02 17.66
C ALA A 485 -31.18 32.26 18.92
N GLN A 486 -30.73 32.78 20.07
CA GLN A 486 -31.19 32.43 21.42
C GLN A 486 -32.63 32.93 21.58
N ALA A 487 -33.50 32.13 22.14
CA ALA A 487 -34.67 32.56 22.93
C ALA A 487 -35.45 31.35 23.50
N PRO A 488 -36.21 31.52 24.53
CA PRO A 488 -35.88 31.89 25.93
C PRO A 488 -35.86 30.67 26.85
#